data_e0aa8e43f9483a14ebc4e9e2e8d4eae7
#
_entry.id   e0aa8e43f9483a14ebc4e9e2e8d4eae7
#
_cell.length_a   1.000
_cell.length_b   1.000
_cell.length_c   1.000
_cell.angle_alpha   90.00
_cell.angle_beta   90.00
_cell.angle_gamma   90.00
#
_symmetry.space_group_name_H-M   'P 1'
#
loop_
_entity.id
_entity.type
_entity.pdbx_description
1 polymer ?
#
loop_
_entity_poly.entity_id
_entity_poly.type
_entity_poly.pdbx_seq_one_letter_code
_entity_poly.pdbx_strand_id
1 'polypeptide(L)'
;MLQDNDTIRIQDLNEAAVHGILEVISDGIWDWNANTGFVYRNPGWYQMLGYEPHTLDNTVFTWENLIHPDDLARVMARFDAYLSGQSPDYRAEYRCRCRNGDFIWIEDCGRIIARNPDGSVARMIGAHRDIHAQRELYARLELHNRSLEQQVAERTAELERLNLALQHQ
;
A
#
# COMPACT_ATOMS: atom_id res chain seq x y z
N MET A 1 -32.22 20.05 -24.67
CA MET A 1 -31.96 18.63 -24.96
C MET A 1 -30.44 18.44 -25.00
N LEU A 2 -29.81 18.18 -23.88
CA LEU A 2 -28.41 17.79 -23.82
C LEU A 2 -28.38 16.29 -24.11
N GLN A 3 -27.69 15.91 -25.17
CA GLN A 3 -27.55 14.52 -25.59
C GLN A 3 -26.74 13.75 -24.58
N ASP A 4 -27.32 12.68 -24.09
CA ASP A 4 -26.86 11.72 -23.07
C ASP A 4 -25.76 10.79 -23.62
N ASN A 5 -24.77 11.35 -24.35
CA ASN A 5 -23.85 10.55 -25.16
C ASN A 5 -22.38 10.59 -24.71
N ASP A 6 -22.05 11.15 -23.53
CA ASP A 6 -20.66 11.24 -23.06
C ASP A 6 -20.35 10.36 -21.82
N THR A 7 -21.20 9.40 -21.49
CA THR A 7 -20.86 8.45 -20.43
C THR A 7 -19.99 7.34 -21.02
N ILE A 8 -18.68 7.50 -20.95
CA ILE A 8 -17.72 6.41 -21.23
C ILE A 8 -17.99 5.29 -20.24
N ARG A 9 -18.42 4.14 -20.72
CA ARG A 9 -18.59 2.94 -19.90
C ARG A 9 -17.25 2.23 -19.79
N ILE A 10 -16.96 1.61 -18.64
CA ILE A 10 -15.75 0.79 -18.46
C ILE A 10 -15.59 -0.26 -19.56
N GLN A 11 -16.71 -0.74 -20.10
CA GLN A 11 -16.75 -1.69 -21.23
C GLN A 11 -16.23 -1.12 -22.55
N ASP A 12 -16.17 0.21 -22.68
CA ASP A 12 -15.69 0.92 -23.89
C ASP A 12 -14.19 1.22 -23.82
N LEU A 13 -13.52 0.92 -22.68
CA LEU A 13 -12.07 1.09 -22.52
C LEU A 13 -11.36 -0.02 -23.28
N ASN A 14 -10.52 0.38 -24.22
CA ASN A 14 -9.63 -0.56 -24.87
C ASN A 14 -8.47 -0.96 -23.93
N GLU A 15 -7.75 -2.02 -24.29
CA GLU A 15 -6.64 -2.56 -23.48
C GLU A 15 -5.57 -1.51 -23.16
N ALA A 16 -5.26 -0.61 -24.10
CA ALA A 16 -4.28 0.46 -23.91
C ALA A 16 -4.74 1.50 -22.89
N ALA A 17 -6.04 1.86 -22.86
CA ALA A 17 -6.60 2.79 -21.90
C ALA A 17 -6.62 2.18 -20.49
N VAL A 18 -6.99 0.91 -20.37
CA VAL A 18 -6.94 0.18 -19.09
C VAL A 18 -5.51 0.13 -18.56
N HIS A 19 -4.54 -0.20 -19.42
CA HIS A 19 -3.12 -0.24 -19.06
C HIS A 19 -2.61 1.13 -18.59
N GLY A 20 -2.92 2.19 -19.33
CA GLY A 20 -2.55 3.56 -18.95
C GLY A 20 -3.16 4.02 -17.63
N ILE A 21 -4.42 3.66 -17.35
CA ILE A 21 -5.06 3.96 -16.06
C ILE A 21 -4.31 3.26 -14.92
N LEU A 22 -3.98 1.98 -15.08
CA LEU A 22 -3.26 1.20 -14.07
C LEU A 22 -1.88 1.77 -13.78
N GLU A 23 -1.15 2.25 -14.82
CA GLU A 23 0.15 2.90 -14.65
C GLU A 23 0.06 4.24 -13.89
N VAL A 24 -1.06 4.96 -14.03
CA VAL A 24 -1.25 6.26 -13.34
C VAL A 24 -1.63 6.08 -11.88
N ILE A 25 -2.39 5.02 -11.54
CA ILE A 25 -2.95 4.85 -10.18
C ILE A 25 -2.12 3.95 -9.26
N SER A 26 -1.12 3.24 -9.79
CA SER A 26 -0.29 2.32 -9.01
C SER A 26 1.16 2.37 -9.47
N ASP A 27 2.08 2.23 -8.52
CA ASP A 27 3.51 2.17 -8.81
C ASP A 27 3.90 0.80 -9.36
N GLY A 28 3.28 -0.26 -8.87
CA GLY A 28 3.51 -1.63 -9.30
C GLY A 28 2.24 -2.43 -9.46
N ILE A 29 2.19 -3.26 -10.50
CA ILE A 29 1.08 -4.20 -10.74
C ILE A 29 1.63 -5.61 -10.72
N TRP A 30 0.88 -6.52 -10.12
CA TRP A 30 1.19 -7.94 -10.11
C TRP A 30 -0.03 -8.79 -10.51
N ASP A 31 0.23 -9.93 -11.12
CA ASP A 31 -0.77 -10.89 -11.57
C ASP A 31 -0.25 -12.30 -11.28
N TRP A 32 -0.89 -12.97 -10.33
CA TRP A 32 -0.52 -14.30 -9.87
C TRP A 32 -1.44 -15.37 -10.44
N ASN A 33 -0.86 -16.30 -11.18
CA ASN A 33 -1.50 -17.55 -11.58
C ASN A 33 -1.19 -18.62 -10.51
N ALA A 34 -2.15 -18.92 -9.64
CA ALA A 34 -1.95 -19.84 -8.54
C ALA A 34 -1.77 -21.30 -9.00
N ASN A 35 -2.29 -21.67 -10.18
CA ASN A 35 -2.16 -23.03 -10.72
C ASN A 35 -0.74 -23.33 -11.21
N THR A 36 -0.03 -22.31 -11.70
CA THR A 36 1.35 -22.47 -12.22
C THR A 36 2.41 -21.93 -11.26
N GLY A 37 2.00 -21.11 -10.28
CA GLY A 37 2.91 -20.38 -9.40
C GLY A 37 3.53 -19.14 -10.03
N PHE A 38 3.24 -18.84 -11.30
CA PHE A 38 3.81 -17.72 -12.04
C PHE A 38 3.21 -16.39 -11.55
N VAL A 39 4.08 -15.39 -11.35
CA VAL A 39 3.70 -14.02 -11.00
C VAL A 39 4.27 -13.05 -12.02
N TYR A 40 3.39 -12.46 -12.82
CA TYR A 40 3.75 -11.30 -13.63
C TYR A 40 3.90 -10.05 -12.76
N ARG A 41 4.90 -9.22 -13.07
CA ARG A 41 5.11 -7.89 -12.48
C ARG A 41 5.42 -6.91 -13.60
N ASN A 42 4.74 -5.74 -13.57
CA ASN A 42 5.01 -4.70 -14.55
C ASN A 42 6.36 -4.01 -14.29
N PRO A 43 6.92 -3.25 -15.24
CA PRO A 43 8.17 -2.50 -15.03
C PRO A 43 8.14 -1.56 -13.83
N GLY A 44 7.01 -0.91 -13.55
CA GLY A 44 6.83 -0.01 -12.39
C GLY A 44 7.08 -0.71 -11.06
N TRP A 45 6.67 -1.98 -10.92
CA TRP A 45 6.92 -2.77 -9.72
C TRP A 45 8.42 -2.92 -9.42
N TYR A 46 9.22 -3.18 -10.44
CA TYR A 46 10.67 -3.29 -10.31
C TYR A 46 11.31 -1.94 -10.02
N GLN A 47 10.89 -0.89 -10.73
CA GLN A 47 11.42 0.47 -10.58
C GLN A 47 11.19 1.02 -9.18
N MET A 48 10.01 0.81 -8.62
CA MET A 48 9.65 1.21 -7.25
C MET A 48 10.65 0.68 -6.21
N LEU A 49 11.13 -0.55 -6.40
CA LEU A 49 12.11 -1.20 -5.52
C LEU A 49 13.57 -1.04 -5.98
N GLY A 50 13.81 -0.30 -7.06
CA GLY A 50 15.17 -0.05 -7.61
C GLY A 50 15.78 -1.23 -8.36
N TYR A 51 14.98 -2.21 -8.78
CA TYR A 51 15.43 -3.32 -9.62
C TYR A 51 15.24 -3.00 -11.10
N GLU A 52 16.08 -3.59 -11.94
CA GLU A 52 15.84 -3.62 -13.38
C GLU A 52 14.66 -4.57 -13.69
N PRO A 53 13.79 -4.23 -14.67
CA PRO A 53 12.68 -5.09 -15.04
C PRO A 53 13.13 -6.52 -15.39
N HIS A 54 12.37 -7.49 -14.92
CA HIS A 54 12.57 -8.93 -15.19
C HIS A 54 13.89 -9.53 -14.66
N THR A 55 14.54 -8.91 -13.67
CA THR A 55 15.77 -9.44 -13.04
C THR A 55 15.51 -10.38 -11.86
N LEU A 56 14.28 -10.48 -11.42
CA LEU A 56 13.87 -11.37 -10.31
C LEU A 56 12.99 -12.51 -10.83
N ASP A 57 13.01 -13.64 -10.14
CA ASP A 57 12.18 -14.78 -10.48
C ASP A 57 10.68 -14.45 -10.38
N ASN A 58 9.90 -14.93 -11.35
CA ASN A 58 8.47 -14.69 -11.45
C ASN A 58 7.65 -15.65 -10.56
N THR A 59 7.95 -15.67 -9.25
CA THR A 59 7.31 -16.54 -8.26
C THR A 59 6.81 -15.75 -7.04
N VAL A 60 5.92 -16.36 -6.26
CA VAL A 60 5.45 -15.79 -4.98
C VAL A 60 6.60 -15.66 -3.99
N PHE A 61 7.55 -16.61 -3.97
CA PHE A 61 8.71 -16.59 -3.09
C PHE A 61 9.57 -15.34 -3.26
N THR A 62 9.65 -14.77 -4.45
CA THR A 62 10.33 -13.48 -4.68
C THR A 62 9.71 -12.37 -3.84
N TRP A 63 8.38 -12.29 -3.78
CA TRP A 63 7.67 -11.32 -2.96
C TRP A 63 7.89 -11.57 -1.47
N GLU A 64 7.70 -12.81 -1.01
CA GLU A 64 7.90 -13.19 0.40
C GLU A 64 9.31 -12.83 0.90
N ASN A 65 10.34 -13.10 0.09
CA ASN A 65 11.74 -12.82 0.42
C ASN A 65 12.08 -11.31 0.47
N LEU A 66 11.25 -10.45 -0.10
CA LEU A 66 11.43 -9.01 -0.06
C LEU A 66 10.70 -8.36 1.12
N ILE A 67 9.76 -9.05 1.75
CA ILE A 67 9.08 -8.54 2.95
C ILE A 67 10.06 -8.47 4.12
N HIS A 68 9.98 -7.38 4.90
CA HIS A 68 10.79 -7.25 6.12
C HIS A 68 10.48 -8.41 7.09
N PRO A 69 11.48 -9.03 7.72
CA PRO A 69 11.29 -10.19 8.59
C PRO A 69 10.23 -9.99 9.69
N ASP A 70 10.20 -8.82 10.31
CA ASP A 70 9.21 -8.52 11.37
C ASP A 70 7.77 -8.42 10.84
N ASP A 71 7.60 -8.12 9.54
CA ASP A 71 6.28 -7.95 8.93
C ASP A 71 5.76 -9.25 8.29
N LEU A 72 6.66 -10.18 7.94
CA LEU A 72 6.37 -11.38 7.15
C LEU A 72 5.22 -12.21 7.74
N ALA A 73 5.27 -12.57 9.00
CA ALA A 73 4.27 -13.42 9.64
C ALA A 73 2.87 -12.77 9.60
N ARG A 74 2.79 -11.47 9.83
CA ARG A 74 1.54 -10.70 9.80
C ARG A 74 0.97 -10.59 8.39
N VAL A 75 1.82 -10.35 7.41
CA VAL A 75 1.42 -10.22 5.99
C VAL A 75 0.92 -11.56 5.47
N MET A 76 1.64 -12.66 5.73
CA MET A 76 1.25 -14.00 5.32
C MET A 76 -0.08 -14.42 5.94
N ALA A 77 -0.28 -14.20 7.24
CA ALA A 77 -1.54 -14.50 7.91
C ALA A 77 -2.73 -13.75 7.28
N ARG A 78 -2.54 -12.48 6.88
CA ARG A 78 -3.59 -11.70 6.21
C ARG A 78 -3.86 -12.20 4.79
N PHE A 79 -2.81 -12.57 4.07
CA PHE A 79 -2.92 -13.16 2.74
C PHE A 79 -3.69 -14.48 2.78
N ASP A 80 -3.32 -15.39 3.68
CA ASP A 80 -3.97 -16.70 3.86
C ASP A 80 -5.44 -16.57 4.28
N ALA A 81 -5.75 -15.61 5.17
CA ALA A 81 -7.13 -15.33 5.57
C ALA A 81 -8.00 -14.88 4.39
N TYR A 82 -7.43 -14.11 3.45
CA TYR A 82 -8.14 -13.72 2.24
C TYR A 82 -8.28 -14.88 1.26
N LEU A 83 -7.24 -15.67 1.01
CA LEU A 83 -7.30 -16.83 0.10
C LEU A 83 -8.33 -17.86 0.56
N SER A 84 -8.42 -18.10 1.88
CA SER A 84 -9.38 -19.04 2.50
C SER A 84 -10.80 -18.47 2.63
N GLY A 85 -11.03 -17.20 2.29
CA GLY A 85 -12.34 -16.56 2.38
C GLY A 85 -12.73 -16.09 3.79
N GLN A 86 -11.80 -16.11 4.74
CA GLN A 86 -12.01 -15.58 6.10
C GLN A 86 -12.00 -14.03 6.14
N SER A 87 -11.36 -13.39 5.16
CA SER A 87 -11.37 -11.93 4.98
C SER A 87 -12.09 -11.57 3.67
N PRO A 88 -12.92 -10.51 3.65
CA PRO A 88 -13.62 -10.07 2.44
C PRO A 88 -12.70 -9.34 1.45
N ASP A 89 -11.56 -8.85 1.89
CA ASP A 89 -10.59 -8.09 1.10
C ASP A 89 -9.14 -8.45 1.46
N TYR A 90 -8.23 -8.18 0.53
CA TYR A 90 -6.80 -8.19 0.76
C TYR A 90 -6.23 -6.79 0.62
N ARG A 91 -5.74 -6.27 1.74
CA ARG A 91 -4.96 -5.03 1.82
C ARG A 91 -3.97 -5.16 2.97
N ALA A 92 -2.71 -4.87 2.72
CA ALA A 92 -1.66 -4.90 3.72
C ALA A 92 -0.65 -3.78 3.49
N GLU A 93 -0.17 -3.18 4.57
CA GLU A 93 0.97 -2.27 4.55
C GLU A 93 2.15 -2.95 5.23
N TYR A 94 3.30 -2.95 4.58
CA TYR A 94 4.50 -3.57 5.10
C TYR A 94 5.76 -2.97 4.47
N ARG A 95 6.89 -3.26 5.09
CA ARG A 95 8.20 -2.86 4.58
C ARG A 95 8.68 -3.86 3.53
N CYS A 96 9.07 -3.36 2.37
CA CYS A 96 9.62 -4.14 1.28
C CYS A 96 11.07 -3.73 1.01
N ARG A 97 11.95 -4.71 0.80
CA ARG A 97 13.38 -4.51 0.60
C ARG A 97 13.68 -4.06 -0.83
N CYS A 98 14.35 -2.93 -0.94
CA CYS A 98 14.90 -2.41 -2.19
C CYS A 98 16.20 -3.11 -2.59
N ARG A 99 16.61 -2.92 -3.85
CA ARG A 99 17.88 -3.46 -4.38
C ARG A 99 19.11 -3.00 -3.60
N ASN A 100 19.11 -1.77 -3.10
CA ASN A 100 20.20 -1.21 -2.30
C ASN A 100 20.27 -1.74 -0.85
N GLY A 101 19.30 -2.57 -0.45
CA GLY A 101 19.20 -3.13 0.90
C GLY A 101 18.31 -2.34 1.86
N ASP A 102 17.92 -1.12 1.52
CA ASP A 102 16.98 -0.32 2.31
C ASP A 102 15.57 -0.90 2.26
N PHE A 103 14.71 -0.43 3.16
CA PHE A 103 13.30 -0.80 3.18
C PHE A 103 12.42 0.42 2.93
N ILE A 104 11.44 0.26 2.06
CA ILE A 104 10.36 1.21 1.87
C ILE A 104 9.03 0.64 2.36
N TRP A 105 8.12 1.49 2.78
CA TRP A 105 6.76 1.11 3.07
C TRP A 105 5.95 1.03 1.78
N ILE A 106 5.29 -0.08 1.58
CA ILE A 106 4.33 -0.25 0.49
C ILE A 106 2.94 -0.57 1.04
N GLU A 107 1.92 -0.15 0.31
CA GLU A 107 0.57 -0.65 0.41
C GLU A 107 0.37 -1.68 -0.70
N ASP A 108 -0.05 -2.87 -0.33
CA ASP A 108 -0.37 -3.97 -1.24
C ASP A 108 -1.86 -4.26 -1.17
N CYS A 109 -2.54 -4.26 -2.29
CA CYS A 109 -3.94 -4.63 -2.40
C CYS A 109 -4.14 -5.59 -3.56
N GLY A 110 -5.06 -6.53 -3.39
CA GLY A 110 -5.30 -7.51 -4.43
C GLY A 110 -6.72 -8.09 -4.41
N ARG A 111 -7.07 -8.71 -5.53
CA ARG A 111 -8.38 -9.32 -5.73
C ARG A 111 -8.27 -10.65 -6.45
N ILE A 112 -8.94 -11.68 -5.92
CA ILE A 112 -9.15 -12.94 -6.61
C ILE A 112 -10.12 -12.68 -7.77
N ILE A 113 -9.69 -13.03 -9.00
CA ILE A 113 -10.49 -12.85 -10.23
C ILE A 113 -10.96 -14.19 -10.80
N ALA A 114 -10.35 -15.31 -10.38
CA ALA A 114 -10.78 -16.65 -10.77
C ALA A 114 -10.52 -17.66 -9.66
N ARG A 115 -11.44 -18.61 -9.52
CA ARG A 115 -11.31 -19.80 -8.68
C ARG A 115 -11.46 -21.07 -9.51
N ASN A 116 -10.82 -22.13 -9.08
CA ASN A 116 -10.98 -23.47 -9.62
C ASN A 116 -12.35 -24.09 -9.21
N PRO A 117 -12.81 -25.14 -9.88
CA PRO A 117 -14.05 -25.85 -9.50
C PRO A 117 -14.07 -26.38 -8.07
N ASP A 118 -12.92 -26.64 -7.47
CA ASP A 118 -12.77 -27.08 -6.06
C ASP A 118 -12.79 -25.93 -5.05
N GLY A 119 -12.94 -24.68 -5.53
CA GLY A 119 -12.96 -23.48 -4.71
C GLY A 119 -11.58 -22.86 -4.44
N SER A 120 -10.49 -23.54 -4.79
CA SER A 120 -9.14 -22.99 -4.66
C SER A 120 -8.93 -21.77 -5.57
N VAL A 121 -8.00 -20.90 -5.23
CA VAL A 121 -7.67 -19.73 -6.04
C VAL A 121 -6.98 -20.17 -7.32
N ALA A 122 -7.48 -19.70 -8.47
CA ALA A 122 -6.85 -19.90 -9.77
C ALA A 122 -6.01 -18.68 -10.21
N ARG A 123 -6.52 -17.46 -9.99
CA ARG A 123 -5.82 -16.22 -10.36
C ARG A 123 -6.18 -15.07 -9.43
N MET A 124 -5.18 -14.29 -9.06
CA MET A 124 -5.31 -13.08 -8.26
C MET A 124 -4.48 -11.97 -8.89
N ILE A 125 -5.02 -10.76 -8.92
CA ILE A 125 -4.33 -9.56 -9.41
C ILE A 125 -4.27 -8.53 -8.30
N GLY A 126 -3.29 -7.63 -8.39
CA GLY A 126 -3.17 -6.55 -7.42
C GLY A 126 -2.18 -5.48 -7.81
N ALA A 127 -2.02 -4.55 -6.88
CA ALA A 127 -1.16 -3.41 -7.04
C ALA A 127 -0.39 -3.11 -5.75
N HIS A 128 0.85 -2.70 -5.92
CA HIS A 128 1.69 -2.09 -4.89
C HIS A 128 1.73 -0.58 -5.11
N ARG A 129 1.72 0.16 -4.01
CA ARG A 129 1.93 1.59 -3.97
C ARG A 129 3.04 1.91 -2.98
N ASP A 130 3.98 2.76 -3.38
CA ASP A 130 4.96 3.32 -2.45
C ASP A 130 4.27 4.35 -1.55
N ILE A 131 4.22 4.07 -0.25
CA ILE A 131 3.66 4.95 0.78
C ILE A 131 4.73 5.47 1.74
N HIS A 132 6.02 5.29 1.39
CA HIS A 132 7.13 5.62 2.29
C HIS A 132 7.17 7.11 2.62
N ALA A 133 7.18 7.96 1.61
CA ALA A 133 7.17 9.41 1.80
C ALA A 133 5.92 9.91 2.54
N GLN A 134 4.76 9.32 2.25
CA GLN A 134 3.51 9.64 2.95
C GLN A 134 3.61 9.28 4.44
N ARG A 135 4.13 8.10 4.79
CA ARG A 135 4.31 7.69 6.19
C ARG A 135 5.33 8.54 6.92
N GLU A 136 6.42 8.91 6.28
CA GLU A 136 7.38 9.83 6.88
C GLU A 136 6.77 11.20 7.18
N LEU A 137 5.97 11.73 6.25
CA LEU A 137 5.27 12.99 6.46
C LEU A 137 4.31 12.92 7.64
N TYR A 138 3.50 11.86 7.74
CA TYR A 138 2.60 11.66 8.88
C TYR A 138 3.36 11.53 10.21
N ALA A 139 4.46 10.79 10.24
CA ALA A 139 5.28 10.68 11.45
C ALA A 139 5.87 12.03 11.90
N ARG A 140 6.33 12.85 10.95
CA ARG A 140 6.81 14.22 11.25
C ARG A 140 5.68 15.11 11.77
N LEU A 141 4.50 15.03 11.17
CA LEU A 141 3.32 15.79 11.60
C LEU A 141 2.89 15.42 13.02
N GLU A 142 2.86 14.14 13.35
CA GLU A 142 2.55 13.68 14.71
C GLU A 142 3.54 14.19 15.74
N LEU A 143 4.85 14.13 15.45
CA LEU A 143 5.88 14.68 16.33
C LEU A 143 5.71 16.18 16.53
N HIS A 144 5.40 16.91 15.46
CA HIS A 144 5.18 18.35 15.54
C HIS A 144 3.95 18.70 16.37
N ASN A 145 2.84 17.97 16.18
CA ASN A 145 1.61 18.16 16.95
C ASN A 145 1.84 17.92 18.45
N ARG A 146 2.53 16.83 18.81
CA ARG A 146 2.88 16.56 20.23
C ARG A 146 3.73 17.66 20.84
N SER A 147 4.70 18.18 20.08
CA SER A 147 5.52 19.33 20.53
C SER A 147 4.69 20.59 20.74
N LEU A 148 3.74 20.89 19.84
CA LEU A 148 2.83 22.02 19.99
C LEU A 148 1.91 21.86 21.19
N GLU A 149 1.34 20.70 21.40
CA GLU A 149 0.50 20.41 22.58
C GLU A 149 1.26 20.65 23.88
N GLN A 150 2.50 20.18 23.94
CA GLN A 150 3.37 20.42 25.10
C GLN A 150 3.64 21.91 25.31
N GLN A 151 3.98 22.66 24.25
CA GLN A 151 4.21 24.11 24.33
C GLN A 151 2.96 24.87 24.80
N VAL A 152 1.78 24.47 24.28
CA VAL A 152 0.50 25.06 24.71
C VAL A 152 0.26 24.80 26.19
N ALA A 153 0.46 23.57 26.67
CA ALA A 153 0.29 23.24 28.08
C ALA A 153 1.25 24.04 28.98
N GLU A 154 2.53 24.16 28.61
CA GLU A 154 3.52 24.95 29.33
C GLU A 154 3.13 26.44 29.38
N ARG A 155 2.73 27.01 28.26
CA ARG A 155 2.30 28.43 28.19
C ARG A 155 1.02 28.70 28.98
N THR A 156 0.06 27.78 28.95
CA THR A 156 -1.17 27.88 29.73
C THR A 156 -0.87 27.88 31.22
N ALA A 157 -0.03 26.94 31.70
CA ALA A 157 0.37 26.90 33.11
C ALA A 157 1.16 28.15 33.54
N GLU A 158 2.01 28.70 32.66
CA GLU A 158 2.72 29.96 32.93
C GLU A 158 1.74 31.13 33.06
N LEU A 159 0.78 31.25 32.15
CA LEU A 159 -0.25 32.30 32.18
C LEU A 159 -1.14 32.20 33.43
N GLU A 160 -1.53 31.00 33.86
CA GLU A 160 -2.30 30.78 35.06
C GLU A 160 -1.53 31.23 36.32
N ARG A 161 -0.23 30.90 36.40
CA ARG A 161 0.64 31.37 37.50
C ARG A 161 0.75 32.89 37.54
N LEU A 162 0.94 33.53 36.40
CA LEU A 162 1.03 35.00 36.31
C LEU A 162 -0.30 35.67 36.71
N ASN A 163 -1.44 35.14 36.26
CA ASN A 163 -2.75 35.66 36.62
C ASN A 163 -3.01 35.58 38.14
N LEU A 164 -2.68 34.43 38.76
CA LEU A 164 -2.79 34.28 40.21
C LEU A 164 -1.91 35.28 40.98
N ALA A 165 -0.69 35.51 40.50
CA ALA A 165 0.21 36.46 41.12
C ALA A 165 -0.30 37.90 41.04
N LEU A 166 -0.96 38.30 39.93
CA LEU A 166 -1.55 39.62 39.73
C LEU A 166 -2.80 39.85 40.57
N GLN A 167 -3.58 38.80 40.90
CA GLN A 167 -4.77 38.89 41.75
C GLN A 167 -4.47 39.03 43.25
N HIS A 168 -3.22 38.78 43.66
CA HIS A 168 -2.77 38.89 45.06
C HIS A 168 -1.94 40.13 45.37
N GLN A 169 -1.85 41.10 44.43
CA GLN A 169 -1.28 42.43 44.63
C GLN A 169 -2.39 43.47 44.91
#